data_28ffa06110d6d9c289f535fd202e6559
#
_entry.id   28ffa06110d6d9c289f535fd202e6559
#
_cell.length_a   1.000
_cell.length_b   1.000
_cell.length_c   1.000
_cell.angle_alpha   90.00
_cell.angle_beta   90.00
_cell.angle_gamma   90.00
#
_symmetry.space_group_name_H-M   'P 1'
#
loop_
_entity.id
_entity.type
_entity.pdbx_description
1 polymer ?
#
loop_
_entity_poly.entity_id
_entity_poly.type
_entity_poly.pdbx_seq_one_letter_code
_entity_poly.pdbx_strand_id
1 'polypeptide(L)'
;CSIGCAVNSYDMENAVRNAVKKGIPVVVSSGNEGRGDVNGAIREISYPAAYDDSISVGAMDRNFNIASFSNSNEFVDFIAPGVQMLTAYPNNQYALVEGTSFAAPLISGSLILLKQKFINDFKRVPNETELYGLLMKFTRELQDINKQMQGHGYIDFSINRKKRR
;
A
#
# COMPACT_ATOMS: atom_id res chain seq x y z
N CYS A 1 -3.99 -6.95 4.51
CA CYS A 1 -4.19 -6.96 5.96
C CYS A 1 -4.30 -5.54 6.50
N SER A 2 -5.42 -5.22 7.18
CA SER A 2 -5.64 -3.92 7.85
C SER A 2 -5.53 -4.10 9.36
N ILE A 3 -4.43 -4.70 9.80
CA ILE A 3 -4.09 -4.95 11.21
C ILE A 3 -2.63 -4.57 11.44
N GLY A 4 -2.30 -4.21 12.67
CA GLY A 4 -0.93 -3.89 13.04
C GLY A 4 -0.69 -4.00 14.55
N CYS A 5 0.57 -4.23 14.93
CA CYS A 5 1.03 -4.16 16.29
C CYS A 5 2.49 -3.69 16.34
N ALA A 6 2.90 -3.17 17.51
CA ALA A 6 4.26 -2.66 17.70
C ALA A 6 5.31 -3.77 17.94
N VAL A 7 4.85 -5.02 18.14
CA VAL A 7 5.74 -6.13 18.54
C VAL A 7 5.99 -7.04 17.34
N ASN A 8 7.26 -7.28 17.04
CA ASN A 8 7.67 -8.28 16.05
C ASN A 8 7.31 -9.69 16.54
N SER A 9 6.81 -10.54 15.65
CA SER A 9 6.50 -11.94 15.92
C SER A 9 7.08 -12.84 14.82
N TYR A 10 7.93 -13.78 15.23
CA TYR A 10 8.51 -14.77 14.34
C TYR A 10 7.46 -15.60 13.58
N ASP A 11 6.35 -15.96 14.25
CA ASP A 11 5.28 -16.75 13.63
C ASP A 11 4.53 -15.93 12.58
N MET A 12 4.29 -14.64 12.85
CA MET A 12 3.66 -13.72 11.90
C MET A 12 4.56 -13.49 10.69
N GLU A 13 5.85 -13.26 10.90
CA GLU A 13 6.84 -13.10 9.82
C GLU A 13 6.89 -14.35 8.92
N ASN A 14 6.96 -15.54 9.54
CA ASN A 14 6.95 -16.78 8.79
C ASN A 14 5.65 -17.01 8.01
N ALA A 15 4.50 -16.60 8.57
CA ALA A 15 3.21 -16.70 7.86
C ALA A 15 3.18 -15.80 6.62
N VAL A 16 3.67 -14.55 6.73
CA VAL A 16 3.82 -13.63 5.59
C VAL A 16 4.75 -14.22 4.55
N ARG A 17 5.95 -14.62 4.95
CA ARG A 17 6.96 -15.23 4.07
C ARG A 17 6.44 -16.48 3.35
N ASN A 18 5.67 -17.32 4.04
CA ASN A 18 5.08 -18.51 3.45
C ASN A 18 3.98 -18.19 2.43
N ALA A 19 3.21 -17.12 2.63
CA ALA A 19 2.23 -16.65 1.64
C ALA A 19 2.93 -16.16 0.37
N VAL A 20 3.96 -15.32 0.52
CA VAL A 20 4.74 -14.76 -0.60
C VAL A 20 5.45 -15.86 -1.40
N LYS A 21 6.07 -16.85 -0.73
CA LYS A 21 6.66 -18.04 -1.39
C LYS A 21 5.66 -18.83 -2.22
N LYS A 22 4.37 -18.75 -1.90
CA LYS A 22 3.28 -19.38 -2.69
C LYS A 22 2.73 -18.45 -3.78
N GLY A 23 3.36 -17.30 -4.04
CA GLY A 23 2.94 -16.32 -5.03
C GLY A 23 1.72 -15.49 -4.61
N ILE A 24 1.52 -15.33 -3.30
CA ILE A 24 0.42 -14.53 -2.73
C ILE A 24 1.02 -13.26 -2.13
N PRO A 25 0.93 -12.09 -2.80
CA PRO A 25 1.37 -10.83 -2.22
C PRO A 25 0.59 -10.49 -0.96
N VAL A 26 1.29 -10.02 0.07
CA VAL A 26 0.68 -9.63 1.35
C VAL A 26 0.74 -8.11 1.47
N VAL A 27 -0.39 -7.45 1.23
CA VAL A 27 -0.54 -6.00 1.34
C VAL A 27 -1.01 -5.64 2.74
N VAL A 28 -0.32 -4.70 3.38
CA VAL A 28 -0.51 -4.35 4.79
C VAL A 28 -0.62 -2.84 4.96
N SER A 29 -1.52 -2.40 5.84
CA SER A 29 -1.58 -1.00 6.28
C SER A 29 -0.34 -0.64 7.10
N SER A 30 0.29 0.52 6.83
CA SER A 30 1.54 0.93 7.50
C SER A 30 1.37 1.25 9.00
N GLY A 31 0.14 1.54 9.42
CA GLY A 31 -0.21 1.99 10.78
C GLY A 31 -0.73 3.42 10.81
N ASN A 32 -1.36 3.81 11.92
CA ASN A 32 -2.03 5.11 12.09
C ASN A 32 -1.49 5.88 13.32
N GLU A 33 -0.26 5.62 13.70
CA GLU A 33 0.43 6.23 14.84
C GLU A 33 1.27 7.45 14.42
N GLY A 34 1.24 7.82 13.14
CA GLY A 34 1.94 8.97 12.57
C GLY A 34 1.59 10.27 13.29
N ARG A 35 2.58 11.17 13.40
CA ARG A 35 2.48 12.46 14.10
C ARG A 35 2.55 13.65 13.17
N GLY A 36 2.36 13.43 11.86
CA GLY A 36 2.44 14.49 10.86
C GLY A 36 3.85 15.08 10.68
N ASP A 37 4.88 14.32 11.02
CA ASP A 37 6.26 14.75 10.81
C ASP A 37 6.62 14.73 9.32
N VAL A 38 6.51 15.89 8.70
CA VAL A 38 6.81 16.09 7.27
C VAL A 38 8.28 15.85 6.91
N ASN A 39 9.18 15.81 7.89
CA ASN A 39 10.60 15.58 7.66
C ASN A 39 10.97 14.09 7.76
N GLY A 40 10.05 13.22 8.22
CA GLY A 40 10.30 11.79 8.40
C GLY A 40 11.35 11.48 9.48
N ALA A 41 11.52 12.38 10.47
CA ALA A 41 12.47 12.19 11.57
C ALA A 41 11.96 11.19 12.61
N ILE A 42 10.62 11.06 12.71
CA ILE A 42 9.95 10.11 13.62
C ILE A 42 9.60 8.88 12.79
N ARG A 43 9.97 7.71 13.32
CA ARG A 43 9.75 6.40 12.68
C ARG A 43 8.77 5.60 13.50
N GLU A 44 7.53 5.50 13.03
CA GLU A 44 6.53 4.62 13.62
C GLU A 44 6.53 3.29 12.89
N ILE A 45 6.95 2.23 13.59
CA ILE A 45 7.05 0.87 13.03
C ILE A 45 5.86 0.03 13.51
N SER A 46 5.20 -0.64 12.58
CA SER A 46 4.11 -1.58 12.86
C SER A 46 4.32 -2.88 12.08
N TYR A 47 4.02 -4.01 12.71
CA TYR A 47 4.07 -5.33 12.11
C TYR A 47 2.66 -5.85 11.80
N PRO A 48 2.47 -6.53 10.67
CA PRO A 48 3.45 -7.09 9.74
C PRO A 48 3.93 -6.12 8.63
N ALA A 49 3.55 -4.83 8.66
CA ALA A 49 3.94 -3.86 7.63
C ALA A 49 5.46 -3.69 7.46
N ALA A 50 6.23 -3.89 8.55
CA ALA A 50 7.69 -3.75 8.57
C ALA A 50 8.45 -5.05 8.21
N TYR A 51 7.77 -6.09 7.71
CA TYR A 51 8.47 -7.26 7.18
C TYR A 51 8.84 -7.03 5.72
N ASP A 52 10.04 -7.44 5.33
CA ASP A 52 10.56 -7.30 3.96
C ASP A 52 9.69 -7.98 2.89
N ASP A 53 8.96 -9.03 3.28
CA ASP A 53 8.05 -9.76 2.40
C ASP A 53 6.63 -9.12 2.33
N SER A 54 6.37 -8.03 3.07
CA SER A 54 5.09 -7.31 3.04
C SER A 54 5.12 -6.15 2.04
N ILE A 55 3.96 -5.78 1.51
CA ILE A 55 3.77 -4.53 0.78
C ILE A 55 3.08 -3.55 1.72
N SER A 56 3.84 -2.62 2.29
CA SER A 56 3.38 -1.65 3.27
C SER A 56 2.75 -0.42 2.61
N VAL A 57 1.56 -0.02 3.07
CA VAL A 57 0.77 1.05 2.44
C VAL A 57 0.41 2.14 3.42
N GLY A 58 0.92 3.34 3.16
CA GLY A 58 0.55 4.58 3.84
C GLY A 58 -0.71 5.22 3.24
N ALA A 59 -1.21 6.26 3.91
CA ALA A 59 -2.42 6.96 3.52
C ALA A 59 -2.16 8.39 3.03
N MET A 60 -2.89 8.80 1.99
CA MET A 60 -2.96 10.19 1.52
C MET A 60 -4.41 10.66 1.36
N ASP A 61 -4.60 11.97 1.29
CA ASP A 61 -5.88 12.58 0.97
C ASP A 61 -6.09 12.74 -0.56
N ARG A 62 -7.25 13.25 -0.96
CA ARG A 62 -7.60 13.52 -2.36
C ARG A 62 -6.77 14.65 -3.01
N ASN A 63 -6.09 15.47 -2.22
CA ASN A 63 -5.23 16.56 -2.67
C ASN A 63 -3.75 16.14 -2.73
N PHE A 64 -3.48 14.83 -2.57
CA PHE A 64 -2.15 14.24 -2.53
C PHE A 64 -1.30 14.64 -1.31
N ASN A 65 -1.91 15.11 -0.23
CA ASN A 65 -1.20 15.30 1.03
C ASN A 65 -1.13 13.98 1.79
N ILE A 66 0.02 13.67 2.37
CA ILE A 66 0.17 12.52 3.27
C ILE A 66 -0.73 12.75 4.50
N ALA A 67 -1.49 11.74 4.89
CA ALA A 67 -2.33 11.80 6.08
C ALA A 67 -1.46 11.92 7.34
N SER A 68 -1.79 12.87 8.23
CA SER A 68 -0.99 13.14 9.43
C SER A 68 -0.84 11.93 10.37
N PHE A 69 -1.80 11.03 10.33
CA PHE A 69 -1.77 9.77 11.09
C PHE A 69 -0.97 8.66 10.41
N SER A 70 -0.65 8.78 9.12
CA SER A 70 0.05 7.70 8.39
C SER A 70 1.45 7.50 8.94
N ASN A 71 1.81 6.27 9.30
CA ASN A 71 3.15 5.94 9.75
C ASN A 71 4.19 6.26 8.69
N SER A 72 5.35 6.73 9.15
CA SER A 72 6.50 7.11 8.33
C SER A 72 7.73 6.29 8.75
N ASN A 73 8.26 5.50 7.83
CA ASN A 73 9.45 4.69 8.05
C ASN A 73 9.98 4.14 6.72
N GLU A 74 11.13 3.46 6.75
CA GLU A 74 11.78 2.89 5.57
C GLU A 74 11.07 1.69 4.95
N PHE A 75 10.05 1.14 5.61
CA PHE A 75 9.28 -0.01 5.12
C PHE A 75 8.04 0.40 4.33
N VAL A 76 7.68 1.69 4.29
CA VAL A 76 6.54 2.14 3.47
C VAL A 76 6.88 1.98 1.99
N ASP A 77 6.13 1.12 1.30
CA ASP A 77 6.31 0.87 -0.14
C ASP A 77 5.50 1.82 -1.02
N PHE A 78 4.24 2.03 -0.67
CA PHE A 78 3.31 2.83 -1.46
C PHE A 78 2.40 3.66 -0.58
N ILE A 79 1.76 4.66 -1.18
CA ILE A 79 0.65 5.39 -0.58
C ILE A 79 -0.60 5.25 -1.46
N ALA A 80 -1.76 5.32 -0.82
CA ALA A 80 -3.04 5.35 -1.52
C ALA A 80 -4.06 6.21 -0.76
N PRO A 81 -5.19 6.60 -1.39
CA PRO A 81 -6.25 7.31 -0.69
C PRO A 81 -6.71 6.57 0.56
N GLY A 82 -6.70 7.26 1.70
CA GLY A 82 -7.08 6.72 3.02
C GLY A 82 -7.75 7.75 3.92
N VAL A 83 -8.11 8.94 3.38
CA VAL A 83 -8.78 10.01 4.13
C VAL A 83 -10.14 10.29 3.49
N GLN A 84 -11.19 10.41 4.33
CA GLN A 84 -12.58 10.64 3.91
C GLN A 84 -13.07 9.58 2.90
N MET A 85 -12.76 8.32 3.15
CA MET A 85 -13.16 7.20 2.31
C MET A 85 -14.61 6.82 2.59
N LEU A 86 -15.48 6.92 1.57
CA LEU A 86 -16.84 6.41 1.67
C LEU A 86 -16.83 4.88 1.59
N THR A 87 -17.33 4.22 2.61
CA THR A 87 -17.35 2.76 2.68
C THR A 87 -18.66 2.23 3.25
N ALA A 88 -18.94 0.95 2.99
CA ALA A 88 -20.05 0.24 3.63
C ALA A 88 -19.84 0.16 5.16
N TYR A 89 -20.93 0.32 5.89
CA TYR A 89 -20.94 0.33 7.34
C TYR A 89 -22.04 -0.63 7.87
N PRO A 90 -21.91 -1.14 9.10
CA PRO A 90 -22.94 -2.00 9.69
C PRO A 90 -24.35 -1.44 9.58
N ASN A 91 -25.35 -2.32 9.63
CA ASN A 91 -26.78 -1.99 9.51
C ASN A 91 -27.18 -1.36 8.16
N ASN A 92 -26.56 -1.80 7.06
CA ASN A 92 -26.87 -1.34 5.68
C ASN A 92 -26.69 0.18 5.53
N GLN A 93 -25.65 0.73 6.16
CA GLN A 93 -25.31 2.15 6.12
C GLN A 93 -24.00 2.37 5.36
N TYR A 94 -23.67 3.64 5.17
CA TYR A 94 -22.37 4.10 4.66
C TYR A 94 -21.78 5.08 5.65
N ALA A 95 -20.46 5.10 5.76
CA ALA A 95 -19.72 6.05 6.58
C ALA A 95 -18.53 6.62 5.82
N LEU A 96 -18.16 7.85 6.17
CA LEU A 96 -16.86 8.41 5.83
C LEU A 96 -15.88 8.01 6.93
N VAL A 97 -14.80 7.35 6.52
CA VAL A 97 -13.78 6.80 7.42
C VAL A 97 -12.40 7.22 6.96
N GLU A 98 -11.40 7.08 7.84
CA GLU A 98 -10.00 7.33 7.51
C GLU A 98 -9.09 6.30 8.16
N GLY A 99 -7.92 6.11 7.57
CA GLY A 99 -6.90 5.17 8.05
C GLY A 99 -6.14 4.52 6.89
N THR A 100 -4.92 4.09 7.17
CA THR A 100 -4.11 3.26 6.26
C THR A 100 -4.80 1.92 5.96
N SER A 101 -5.72 1.48 6.83
CA SER A 101 -6.59 0.32 6.64
C SER A 101 -7.48 0.42 5.39
N PHE A 102 -7.80 1.63 4.92
CA PHE A 102 -8.59 1.88 3.72
C PHE A 102 -7.73 2.15 2.48
N ALA A 103 -6.46 2.51 2.68
CA ALA A 103 -5.48 2.64 1.61
C ALA A 103 -4.98 1.28 1.10
N ALA A 104 -4.65 0.34 1.98
CA ALA A 104 -4.13 -0.98 1.65
C ALA A 104 -5.03 -1.77 0.66
N PRO A 105 -6.36 -1.83 0.78
CA PRO A 105 -7.21 -2.53 -0.17
C PRO A 105 -7.17 -1.94 -1.60
N LEU A 106 -6.85 -0.66 -1.78
CA LEU A 106 -6.69 -0.07 -3.12
C LEU A 106 -5.44 -0.60 -3.83
N ILE A 107 -4.35 -0.81 -3.10
CA ILE A 107 -3.15 -1.48 -3.63
C ILE A 107 -3.45 -2.95 -3.94
N SER A 108 -4.19 -3.64 -3.06
CA SER A 108 -4.62 -5.02 -3.31
C SER A 108 -5.47 -5.13 -4.58
N GLY A 109 -6.42 -4.21 -4.79
CA GLY A 109 -7.24 -4.12 -6.00
C GLY A 109 -6.39 -3.84 -7.24
N SER A 110 -5.39 -2.96 -7.12
CA SER A 110 -4.43 -2.65 -8.20
C SER A 110 -3.64 -3.88 -8.62
N LEU A 111 -3.17 -4.68 -7.65
CA LEU A 111 -2.48 -5.96 -7.92
C LEU A 111 -3.36 -6.95 -8.69
N ILE A 112 -4.65 -7.05 -8.35
CA ILE A 112 -5.60 -7.93 -9.05
C ILE A 112 -5.75 -7.49 -10.51
N LEU A 113 -5.92 -6.19 -10.76
CA LEU A 113 -6.03 -5.64 -12.12
C LEU A 113 -4.75 -5.90 -12.93
N LEU A 114 -3.58 -5.69 -12.32
CA LEU A 114 -2.28 -5.93 -12.96
C LEU A 114 -2.05 -7.41 -13.21
N LYS A 115 -2.43 -8.29 -12.28
CA LYS A 115 -2.37 -9.75 -12.46
C LYS A 115 -3.23 -10.19 -13.63
N GLN A 116 -4.47 -9.70 -13.72
CA GLN A 116 -5.36 -10.01 -14.84
C GLN A 116 -4.79 -9.53 -16.17
N LYS A 117 -4.25 -8.30 -16.19
CA LYS A 117 -3.58 -7.75 -17.38
C LYS A 117 -2.39 -8.63 -17.80
N PHE A 118 -1.54 -9.02 -16.86
CA PHE A 118 -0.38 -9.87 -17.13
C PHE A 118 -0.80 -11.23 -17.73
N ILE A 119 -1.81 -11.88 -17.15
CA ILE A 119 -2.33 -13.16 -17.65
C ILE A 119 -2.87 -13.01 -19.07
N ASN A 120 -3.56 -11.89 -19.37
CA ASN A 120 -4.07 -11.63 -20.70
C ASN A 120 -2.95 -11.42 -21.73
N ASP A 121 -1.87 -10.73 -21.34
CA ASP A 121 -0.75 -10.39 -22.22
C ASP A 121 0.19 -11.60 -22.42
N PHE A 122 0.53 -12.34 -21.37
CA PHE A 122 1.57 -13.37 -21.36
C PHE A 122 1.06 -14.81 -21.27
N LYS A 123 -0.26 -15.03 -21.11
CA LYS A 123 -0.92 -16.36 -21.01
C LYS A 123 -0.39 -17.26 -19.89
N ARG A 124 0.21 -16.66 -18.86
CA ARG A 124 0.66 -17.33 -17.63
C ARG A 124 0.41 -16.48 -16.39
N VAL A 125 0.45 -17.09 -15.23
CA VAL A 125 0.34 -16.38 -13.95
C VAL A 125 1.69 -15.69 -13.64
N PRO A 126 1.70 -14.41 -13.25
CA PRO A 126 2.92 -13.74 -12.78
C PRO A 126 3.32 -14.28 -11.40
N ASN A 127 4.62 -14.25 -11.11
CA ASN A 127 5.10 -14.40 -9.74
C ASN A 127 4.96 -13.08 -8.96
N GLU A 128 5.30 -13.10 -7.66
CA GLU A 128 5.18 -11.93 -6.79
C GLU A 128 6.08 -10.77 -7.27
N THR A 129 7.35 -11.03 -7.56
CA THR A 129 8.32 -10.04 -8.04
C THR A 129 7.86 -9.36 -9.34
N GLU A 130 7.25 -10.12 -10.26
CA GLU A 130 6.68 -9.55 -11.49
C GLU A 130 5.48 -8.65 -11.19
N LEU A 131 4.63 -9.01 -10.22
CA LEU A 131 3.50 -8.18 -9.79
C LEU A 131 3.99 -6.89 -9.12
N TYR A 132 4.97 -6.98 -8.23
CA TYR A 132 5.58 -5.81 -7.60
C TYR A 132 6.22 -4.89 -8.65
N GLY A 133 6.98 -5.45 -9.58
CA GLY A 133 7.57 -4.71 -10.69
C GLY A 133 6.53 -4.04 -11.59
N LEU A 134 5.33 -4.63 -11.73
CA LEU A 134 4.22 -3.99 -12.42
C LEU A 134 3.62 -2.83 -11.63
N LEU A 135 3.45 -2.94 -10.31
CA LEU A 135 3.05 -1.82 -9.46
C LEU A 135 4.00 -0.64 -9.66
N MET A 136 5.31 -0.87 -9.59
CA MET A 136 6.35 0.14 -9.79
C MET A 136 6.20 0.89 -11.13
N LYS A 137 5.82 0.22 -12.22
CA LYS A 137 5.62 0.84 -13.54
C LYS A 137 4.44 1.82 -13.59
N PHE A 138 3.49 1.67 -12.70
CA PHE A 138 2.30 2.53 -12.60
C PHE A 138 2.37 3.48 -11.41
N THR A 139 3.54 3.64 -10.80
CA THR A 139 3.73 4.48 -9.62
C THR A 139 4.22 5.87 -10.01
N ARG A 140 3.73 6.89 -9.31
CA ARG A 140 4.22 8.26 -9.33
C ARG A 140 4.60 8.72 -7.94
N GLU A 141 5.76 9.35 -7.85
CA GLU A 141 6.19 10.02 -6.64
C GLU A 141 5.53 11.39 -6.50
N LEU A 142 5.24 11.77 -5.26
CA LEU A 142 4.90 13.13 -4.90
C LEU A 142 6.20 13.96 -4.80
N GLN A 143 6.19 15.16 -5.38
CA GLN A 143 7.32 16.07 -5.31
C GLN A 143 7.49 16.59 -3.89
N ASP A 144 8.73 16.78 -3.47
CA ASP A 144 9.11 17.36 -2.18
C ASP A 144 8.61 16.60 -0.94
N ILE A 145 8.20 15.34 -1.09
CA ILE A 145 7.80 14.45 0.00
C ILE A 145 8.91 13.43 0.30
N ASN A 146 9.22 13.27 1.59
CA ASN A 146 10.22 12.29 2.05
C ASN A 146 9.84 10.86 1.65
N LYS A 147 10.82 10.07 1.23
CA LYS A 147 10.65 8.66 0.85
C LYS A 147 10.06 7.79 1.97
N GLN A 148 10.41 8.06 3.21
CA GLN A 148 9.87 7.34 4.36
C GLN A 148 8.34 7.54 4.54
N MET A 149 7.78 8.61 3.98
CA MET A 149 6.35 8.91 4.04
C MET A 149 5.57 8.34 2.86
N GLN A 150 6.19 8.18 1.70
CA GLN A 150 5.51 7.80 0.46
C GLN A 150 6.04 6.51 -0.21
N GLY A 151 7.21 6.01 0.20
CA GLY A 151 7.87 4.91 -0.49
C GLY A 151 8.12 5.24 -1.96
N HIS A 152 7.59 4.41 -2.84
CA HIS A 152 7.63 4.63 -4.29
C HIS A 152 6.55 5.61 -4.78
N GLY A 153 5.62 6.02 -3.91
CA GLY A 153 4.53 6.93 -4.26
C GLY A 153 3.17 6.24 -4.43
N TYR A 154 2.29 6.82 -5.24
CA TYR A 154 0.93 6.35 -5.47
C TYR A 154 0.73 5.72 -6.85
N ILE A 155 -0.26 4.83 -6.97
CA ILE A 155 -0.58 4.15 -8.24
C ILE A 155 -1.40 5.09 -9.14
N ASP A 156 -0.93 5.27 -10.38
CA ASP A 156 -1.61 6.03 -11.43
C ASP A 156 -1.68 5.25 -12.75
N PHE A 157 -2.81 4.64 -13.01
CA PHE A 157 -3.05 3.89 -14.24
C PHE A 157 -3.18 4.78 -15.50
N SER A 158 -3.18 6.11 -15.36
CA SER A 158 -3.21 7.03 -16.52
C SER A 158 -1.87 7.14 -17.24
N ILE A 159 -0.76 6.74 -16.61
CA ILE A 159 0.61 6.87 -17.14
C ILE A 159 0.76 6.30 -18.56
N ASN A 160 0.09 5.20 -18.88
CA ASN A 160 0.20 4.53 -20.17
C ASN A 160 -0.89 4.88 -21.19
N ARG A 161 -1.85 5.76 -20.86
CA ARG A 161 -2.89 6.18 -21.82
C ARG A 161 -2.35 7.07 -22.94
N LYS A 162 -1.27 7.81 -22.71
CA LYS A 162 -0.65 8.72 -23.71
C LYS A 162 0.09 8.02 -24.86
N LYS A 163 0.33 6.71 -24.81
CA LYS A 163 1.02 5.96 -25.88
C LYS A 163 0.09 5.31 -26.91
N ARG A 164 -1.23 5.52 -26.83
CA ARG A 164 -2.23 4.94 -27.76
C ARG A 164 -2.90 5.99 -28.68
N ARG A 165 -2.17 7.09 -28.99
CA ARG A 165 -2.61 8.03 -30.03
C ARG A 165 -1.59 8.05 -31.18
#